data_077bdddbfbfadce009c304b997c901ce
#
_entry.id   077bdddbfbfadce009c304b997c901ce
#
_cell.length_a   1.000
_cell.length_b   1.000
_cell.length_c   1.000
_cell.angle_alpha   90.00
_cell.angle_beta   90.00
_cell.angle_gamma   90.00
#
_symmetry.space_group_name_H-M   'P 1'
#
loop_
_entity.id
_entity.type
_entity.pdbx_description
1 polymer ?
#
loop_
_entity_poly.entity_id
_entity_poly.type
_entity_poly.pdbx_seq_one_letter_code
_entity_poly.pdbx_strand_id
1 'polypeptide(L)'
;MPIITYRNLKVQVDDEGYLVNFEDWNEDIACAIAEREGMSHECPLAQEKIDILRFMREYYKKHNSFPLLKAVCKNIHQPKNCTYEQFPDPIKAWKIAGLPKPTTEVFAYIKHY
;
A
#
# COMPACT_ATOMS: atom_id res chain seq x y z
N MET A 1 -0.73 6.45 20.17
CA MET A 1 -0.48 6.13 18.77
C MET A 1 -0.99 7.23 17.87
N PRO A 2 -0.26 7.56 16.82
CA PRO A 2 -0.73 8.59 15.88
C PRO A 2 -2.05 8.19 15.22
N ILE A 3 -2.83 9.20 14.89
CA ILE A 3 -4.11 8.99 14.20
C ILE A 3 -4.07 9.83 12.94
N ILE A 4 -4.43 9.22 11.81
CA ILE A 4 -4.65 9.94 10.56
C ILE A 4 -6.13 10.29 10.49
N THR A 5 -6.43 11.57 10.25
CA THR A 5 -7.80 12.02 10.03
C THR A 5 -7.94 12.43 8.56
N TYR A 6 -8.92 11.86 7.88
CA TYR A 6 -9.21 12.19 6.49
C TYR A 6 -10.71 12.32 6.33
N ARG A 7 -11.17 13.54 6.02
CA ARG A 7 -12.58 13.87 6.01
C ARG A 7 -13.16 13.55 7.40
N ASN A 8 -14.12 12.67 7.52
CA ASN A 8 -14.70 12.27 8.80
C ASN A 8 -14.16 10.93 9.31
N LEU A 9 -13.13 10.38 8.63
CA LEU A 9 -12.54 9.12 8.99
C LEU A 9 -11.33 9.33 9.89
N LYS A 10 -11.22 8.50 10.91
CA LYS A 10 -10.06 8.46 11.80
C LYS A 10 -9.53 7.06 11.83
N VAL A 11 -8.23 6.90 11.61
CA VAL A 11 -7.60 5.59 11.61
C VAL A 11 -6.28 5.65 12.37
N GLN A 12 -6.00 4.60 13.15
CA GLN A 12 -4.76 4.52 13.90
C GLN A 12 -3.63 3.98 13.03
N VAL A 13 -2.49 4.65 13.12
CA VAL A 13 -1.25 4.20 12.47
C VAL A 13 -0.16 4.14 13.53
N ASP A 14 0.93 3.45 13.24
CA ASP A 14 2.08 3.45 14.12
C ASP A 14 2.94 4.70 13.88
N ASP A 15 4.04 4.84 14.62
CA ASP A 15 4.89 6.02 14.53
C ASP A 15 5.50 6.22 13.15
N GLU A 16 5.58 5.16 12.34
CA GLU A 16 6.10 5.20 10.99
C GLU A 16 5.03 5.36 9.92
N GLY A 17 3.75 5.34 10.33
CA GLY A 17 2.63 5.53 9.41
C GLY A 17 2.01 4.25 8.88
N TYR A 18 2.39 3.09 9.42
CA TYR A 18 1.74 1.83 9.06
C TYR A 18 0.41 1.68 9.78
N LEU A 19 -0.60 1.17 9.05
CA LEU A 19 -1.93 0.95 9.60
C LEU A 19 -1.87 -0.07 10.75
N VAL A 20 -2.46 0.26 11.89
CA VAL A 20 -2.46 -0.62 13.06
C VAL A 20 -3.41 -1.80 12.88
N ASN A 21 -4.60 -1.54 12.33
CA ASN A 21 -5.61 -2.58 12.13
C ASN A 21 -5.83 -2.81 10.64
N PHE A 22 -5.45 -4.00 10.17
CA PHE A 22 -5.55 -4.38 8.76
C PHE A 22 -6.96 -4.17 8.21
N GLU A 23 -7.99 -4.41 9.00
CA GLU A 23 -9.38 -4.32 8.56
C GLU A 23 -9.91 -2.88 8.44
N ASP A 24 -9.17 -1.90 8.95
CA ASP A 24 -9.59 -0.49 8.87
C ASP A 24 -9.33 0.12 7.49
N TRP A 25 -8.69 -0.63 6.58
CA TRP A 25 -8.32 -0.10 5.27
C TRP A 25 -9.53 0.03 4.33
N ASN A 26 -9.56 1.13 3.59
CA ASN A 26 -10.43 1.30 2.42
C ASN A 26 -9.72 2.28 1.47
N GLU A 27 -10.36 2.59 0.35
CA GLU A 27 -9.76 3.48 -0.66
C GLU A 27 -9.52 4.90 -0.12
N ASP A 28 -10.39 5.39 0.76
CA ASP A 28 -10.21 6.71 1.37
C ASP A 28 -9.01 6.71 2.33
N ILE A 29 -8.84 5.64 3.09
CA ILE A 29 -7.70 5.50 4.00
C ILE A 29 -6.40 5.39 3.18
N ALA A 30 -6.42 4.67 2.07
CA ALA A 30 -5.28 4.60 1.16
C ALA A 30 -4.89 5.99 0.68
N CYS A 31 -5.87 6.80 0.32
CA CYS A 31 -5.66 8.18 -0.11
C CYS A 31 -5.04 9.03 0.98
N ALA A 32 -5.54 8.90 2.20
CA ALA A 32 -5.03 9.64 3.36
C ALA A 32 -3.56 9.28 3.64
N ILE A 33 -3.22 8.00 3.58
CA ILE A 33 -1.85 7.56 3.79
C ILE A 33 -0.95 8.05 2.66
N ALA A 34 -1.43 7.99 1.41
CA ALA A 34 -0.67 8.47 0.26
C ALA A 34 -0.35 9.96 0.37
N GLU A 35 -1.30 10.77 0.82
CA GLU A 35 -1.07 12.20 1.06
C GLU A 35 -0.02 12.41 2.14
N ARG A 36 -0.11 11.66 3.23
CA ARG A 36 0.87 11.76 4.32
C ARG A 36 2.28 11.41 3.84
N GLU A 37 2.39 10.43 2.94
CA GLU A 37 3.69 10.01 2.38
C GLU A 37 4.16 10.90 1.24
N GLY A 38 3.38 11.90 0.86
CA GLY A 38 3.73 12.84 -0.20
C GLY A 38 3.67 12.26 -1.60
N MET A 39 2.99 11.14 -1.78
CA MET A 39 2.95 10.44 -3.07
C MET A 39 1.88 10.90 -4.02
N SER A 40 0.79 11.45 -3.51
CA SER A 40 -0.33 11.81 -4.37
C SER A 40 -1.03 13.03 -3.85
N HIS A 41 -1.40 13.92 -4.78
CA HIS A 41 -2.23 15.07 -4.49
C HIS A 41 -3.66 14.88 -5.00
N GLU A 42 -3.93 13.74 -5.61
CA GLU A 42 -5.22 13.45 -6.20
C GLU A 42 -5.93 12.34 -5.43
N CYS A 43 -7.04 12.70 -4.82
CA CYS A 43 -7.96 11.76 -4.20
C CYS A 43 -9.32 11.87 -4.87
N PRO A 44 -9.95 10.76 -5.25
CA PRO A 44 -9.50 9.38 -5.02
C PRO A 44 -8.30 8.98 -5.90
N LEU A 45 -7.61 7.92 -5.48
CA LEU A 45 -6.49 7.39 -6.23
C LEU A 45 -6.98 6.80 -7.57
N ALA A 46 -6.10 6.85 -8.58
CA ALA A 46 -6.41 6.26 -9.88
C ALA A 46 -6.68 4.76 -9.75
N GLN A 47 -7.55 4.24 -10.60
CA GLN A 47 -7.97 2.84 -10.55
C GLN A 47 -6.78 1.89 -10.67
N GLU A 48 -5.78 2.22 -11.48
CA GLU A 48 -4.57 1.41 -11.62
C GLU A 48 -3.84 1.24 -10.29
N LYS A 49 -3.77 2.31 -9.50
CA LYS A 49 -3.16 2.26 -8.17
C LYS A 49 -4.00 1.43 -7.20
N ILE A 50 -5.30 1.60 -7.23
CA ILE A 50 -6.23 0.87 -6.38
C ILE A 50 -6.14 -0.63 -6.67
N ASP A 51 -6.08 -1.02 -7.93
CA ASP A 51 -5.97 -2.42 -8.32
C ASP A 51 -4.70 -3.06 -7.77
N ILE A 52 -3.58 -2.34 -7.81
CA ILE A 52 -2.32 -2.82 -7.26
C ILE A 52 -2.44 -3.01 -5.73
N LEU A 53 -2.99 -2.02 -5.05
CA LEU A 53 -3.14 -2.06 -3.59
C LEU A 53 -4.06 -3.19 -3.15
N ARG A 54 -5.18 -3.38 -3.84
CA ARG A 54 -6.12 -4.46 -3.52
C ARG A 54 -5.50 -5.82 -3.74
N PHE A 55 -4.73 -5.99 -4.82
CA PHE A 55 -4.04 -7.25 -5.07
C PHE A 55 -3.02 -7.54 -3.98
N MET A 56 -2.26 -6.53 -3.56
CA MET A 56 -1.28 -6.68 -2.48
C MET A 56 -1.95 -7.13 -1.18
N ARG A 57 -3.08 -6.54 -0.84
CA ARG A 57 -3.83 -6.89 0.37
C ARG A 57 -4.35 -8.33 0.29
N GLU A 58 -4.95 -8.71 -0.84
CA GLU A 58 -5.47 -10.07 -1.03
C GLU A 58 -4.36 -11.11 -0.96
N TYR A 59 -3.23 -10.81 -1.58
CA TYR A 59 -2.08 -11.72 -1.53
C TYR A 59 -1.54 -11.87 -0.11
N TYR A 60 -1.39 -10.75 0.60
CA TYR A 60 -0.93 -10.78 1.98
C TYR A 60 -1.88 -11.57 2.87
N LYS A 61 -3.18 -11.38 2.66
CA LYS A 61 -4.21 -12.09 3.43
C LYS A 61 -4.12 -13.61 3.24
N LYS A 62 -3.82 -14.05 2.02
CA LYS A 62 -3.68 -15.48 1.70
C LYS A 62 -2.35 -16.07 2.13
N HIS A 63 -1.27 -15.34 1.91
CA HIS A 63 0.09 -15.90 2.00
C HIS A 63 0.93 -15.28 3.11
N ASN A 64 0.42 -14.25 3.76
CA ASN A 64 1.11 -13.53 4.83
C ASN A 64 2.49 -13.03 4.40
N SER A 65 2.62 -12.67 3.13
CA SER A 65 3.88 -12.19 2.55
C SER A 65 3.62 -11.23 1.39
N PHE A 66 4.65 -10.47 1.04
CA PHE A 66 4.60 -9.53 -0.08
C PHE A 66 4.64 -10.30 -1.41
N PRO A 67 3.78 -9.95 -2.39
CA PRO A 67 3.77 -10.66 -3.67
C PRO A 67 4.98 -10.33 -4.53
N LEU A 68 5.31 -11.23 -5.45
CA LEU A 68 6.29 -10.94 -6.49
C LEU A 68 5.73 -9.85 -7.40
N LEU A 69 6.53 -8.81 -7.65
CA LEU A 69 6.05 -7.65 -8.39
C LEU A 69 5.64 -7.97 -9.82
N LYS A 70 6.36 -8.87 -10.47
CA LYS A 70 5.99 -9.32 -11.82
C LYS A 70 4.62 -9.97 -11.83
N ALA A 71 4.31 -10.73 -10.78
CA ALA A 71 3.02 -11.39 -10.67
C ALA A 71 1.89 -10.40 -10.43
N VAL A 72 2.15 -9.31 -9.69
CA VAL A 72 1.14 -8.28 -9.44
C VAL A 72 0.62 -7.72 -10.76
N CYS A 73 1.52 -7.23 -11.59
CA CYS A 73 1.13 -6.59 -12.86
C CYS A 73 0.40 -7.55 -13.79
N LYS A 74 0.89 -8.78 -13.89
CA LYS A 74 0.29 -9.81 -14.73
C LYS A 74 -1.13 -10.15 -14.28
N ASN A 75 -1.33 -10.32 -12.97
CA ASN A 75 -2.62 -10.75 -12.44
C ASN A 75 -3.71 -9.68 -12.50
N ILE A 76 -3.33 -8.41 -12.56
CA ILE A 76 -4.29 -7.31 -12.68
C ILE A 76 -4.35 -6.75 -14.11
N HIS A 77 -3.73 -7.46 -15.07
CA HIS A 77 -3.75 -7.09 -16.50
C HIS A 77 -3.23 -5.68 -16.77
N GLN A 78 -2.14 -5.32 -16.11
CA GLN A 78 -1.47 -4.05 -16.33
C GLN A 78 -0.07 -4.27 -16.93
N PRO A 79 0.55 -3.22 -17.48
CA PRO A 79 1.88 -3.32 -18.05
C PRO A 79 2.91 -3.89 -17.08
N LYS A 80 3.93 -4.53 -17.61
CA LYS A 80 4.96 -5.24 -16.87
C LYS A 80 5.60 -4.45 -15.72
N ASN A 81 5.71 -3.14 -15.88
CA ASN A 81 6.33 -2.26 -14.88
C ASN A 81 5.30 -1.48 -14.05
N CYS A 82 4.07 -1.97 -13.96
CA CYS A 82 2.98 -1.22 -13.35
C CYS A 82 3.28 -0.77 -11.91
N THR A 83 3.88 -1.66 -11.11
CA THR A 83 4.18 -1.31 -9.72
C THR A 83 5.23 -0.22 -9.64
N TYR A 84 6.24 -0.28 -10.47
CA TYR A 84 7.29 0.74 -10.50
C TYR A 84 6.73 2.09 -10.97
N GLU A 85 5.90 2.09 -12.01
CA GLU A 85 5.30 3.31 -12.53
C GLU A 85 4.34 3.96 -11.57
N GLN A 86 3.48 3.17 -10.91
CA GLN A 86 2.48 3.69 -9.99
C GLN A 86 3.04 3.96 -8.59
N PHE A 87 3.99 3.16 -8.15
CA PHE A 87 4.61 3.28 -6.84
C PHE A 87 6.12 3.04 -6.96
N PRO A 88 6.89 4.11 -7.30
CA PRO A 88 8.34 3.97 -7.43
C PRO A 88 9.03 3.50 -6.15
N ASP A 89 8.44 3.79 -4.99
CA ASP A 89 8.96 3.33 -3.70
C ASP A 89 8.07 2.18 -3.21
N PRO A 90 8.58 0.93 -3.21
CA PRO A 90 7.77 -0.21 -2.79
C PRO A 90 7.39 -0.19 -1.31
N ILE A 91 8.20 0.44 -0.47
CA ILE A 91 7.88 0.57 0.96
C ILE A 91 6.66 1.49 1.13
N LYS A 92 6.58 2.56 0.37
CA LYS A 92 5.40 3.44 0.40
C LYS A 92 4.16 2.72 -0.13
N ALA A 93 4.31 1.92 -1.18
CA ALA A 93 3.20 1.12 -1.69
C ALA A 93 2.67 0.17 -0.62
N TRP A 94 3.57 -0.50 0.10
CA TRP A 94 3.22 -1.40 1.20
C TRP A 94 2.42 -0.67 2.28
N LYS A 95 2.90 0.51 2.67
CA LYS A 95 2.27 1.34 3.68
C LYS A 95 0.87 1.81 3.24
N ILE A 96 0.75 2.29 2.01
CA ILE A 96 -0.51 2.79 1.45
C ILE A 96 -1.53 1.66 1.31
N ALA A 97 -1.08 0.44 1.04
CA ALA A 97 -1.93 -0.73 0.99
C ALA A 97 -2.47 -1.14 2.38
N GLY A 98 -2.02 -0.49 3.44
CA GLY A 98 -2.49 -0.78 4.79
C GLY A 98 -1.97 -2.08 5.36
N LEU A 99 -0.83 -2.55 4.87
CA LEU A 99 -0.20 -3.76 5.37
C LEU A 99 0.61 -3.46 6.62
N PRO A 100 0.83 -4.46 7.49
CA PRO A 100 1.62 -4.24 8.70
C PRO A 100 3.07 -3.90 8.38
N LYS A 101 3.77 -3.33 9.35
CA LYS A 101 5.19 -3.01 9.19
C LYS A 101 5.97 -4.27 8.82
N PRO A 102 6.75 -4.24 7.71
CA PRO A 102 7.53 -5.41 7.32
C PRO A 102 8.68 -5.68 8.29
N THR A 103 9.10 -6.94 8.37
CA THR A 103 10.30 -7.32 9.11
C THR A 103 11.55 -6.85 8.36
N THR A 104 12.70 -6.88 9.03
CA THR A 104 13.97 -6.50 8.39
C THR A 104 14.23 -7.32 7.13
N GLU A 105 13.94 -8.61 7.15
CA GLU A 105 14.10 -9.48 5.99
C GLU A 105 13.19 -9.06 4.83
N VAL A 106 11.95 -8.76 5.14
CA VAL A 106 10.99 -8.31 4.12
C VAL A 106 11.40 -6.95 3.56
N PHE A 107 11.91 -6.05 4.39
CA PHE A 107 12.44 -4.77 3.91
C PHE A 107 13.52 -4.95 2.87
N ALA A 108 14.47 -5.86 3.14
CA ALA A 108 15.55 -6.15 2.19
C ALA A 108 15.00 -6.69 0.88
N TYR A 109 14.02 -7.59 0.96
CA TYR A 109 13.38 -8.17 -0.22
C TYR A 109 12.63 -7.11 -1.05
N ILE A 110 11.89 -6.25 -0.39
CA ILE A 110 11.09 -5.22 -1.08
C ILE A 110 12.00 -4.20 -1.77
N LYS A 111 13.12 -3.85 -1.16
CA LYS A 111 14.06 -2.87 -1.73
C LYS A 111 14.76 -3.36 -2.99
N HIS A 112 14.82 -4.66 -3.20
CA HIS A 112 15.42 -5.26 -4.40
C HIS A 112 14.34 -5.55 -5.44
N TYR A 113 13.77 -4.53 -5.89
CA TYR A 113 12.64 -4.47 -6.79
C TYR A 113 12.99 -5.00 -8.18
#